data_df71bbcb2abd51d360e86cf3272e74fe
#
_entry.id   df71bbcb2abd51d360e86cf3272e74fe
#
_cell.length_a   1.000
_cell.length_b   1.000
_cell.length_c   1.000
_cell.angle_alpha   90.00
_cell.angle_beta   90.00
_cell.angle_gamma   90.00
#
_symmetry.space_group_name_H-M   'P 1'
#
loop_
_entity.id
_entity.type
_entity.pdbx_description
1 polymer ?
#
loop_
_entity_poly.entity_id
_entity_poly.type
_entity_poly.pdbx_seq_one_letter_code
_entity_poly.pdbx_strand_id
1 'polypeptide(L)'
;MIYGNLQRRWQENEPQVYDKETRIVCIDIRKENQTITEGEETEIKEGYSYIPVEIDTQIDYGHIKSQLIEAGFAQKDEFGLLMNAVDSIIKSAKSADTWKAFKECLAGENDAQAFIEFCEFRSMCAEAAKDVMKFYK
;
A
#
# COMPACT_ATOMS: atom_id res chain seq x y z
N MET A 1 7.53 -0.84 4.53
CA MET A 1 6.42 -1.80 4.30
C MET A 1 6.48 -2.32 2.89
N ILE A 2 6.40 -3.62 2.71
CA ILE A 2 6.39 -4.29 1.40
C ILE A 2 4.94 -4.67 1.08
N TYR A 3 4.43 -4.18 -0.05
CA TYR A 3 3.07 -4.50 -0.49
C TYR A 3 3.13 -5.59 -1.56
N GLY A 4 3.09 -6.84 -1.12
CA GLY A 4 3.04 -7.99 -2.03
C GLY A 4 4.19 -8.00 -3.04
N ASN A 5 3.84 -8.01 -4.33
CA ASN A 5 4.81 -8.07 -5.43
C ASN A 5 5.21 -6.70 -5.99
N LEU A 6 4.72 -5.62 -5.40
CA LEU A 6 4.97 -4.27 -5.89
C LEU A 6 6.34 -3.76 -5.44
N GLN A 7 6.99 -3.00 -6.31
CA GLN A 7 8.28 -2.41 -6.04
C GLN A 7 8.17 -0.89 -5.99
N ARG A 8 8.86 -0.31 -5.01
CA ARG A 8 8.93 1.14 -4.87
C ARG A 8 10.04 1.70 -5.74
N ARG A 9 9.76 2.84 -6.40
CA ARG A 9 10.73 3.59 -7.20
C ARG A 9 10.96 4.97 -6.62
N TRP A 10 12.01 5.63 -7.07
CA TRP A 10 12.39 6.97 -6.64
C TRP A 10 12.69 7.87 -7.83
N GLN A 11 12.33 9.15 -7.72
CA GLN A 11 12.71 10.18 -8.70
C GLN A 11 12.82 11.54 -8.02
N GLU A 12 13.52 12.48 -8.64
CA GLU A 12 13.72 13.82 -8.08
C GLU A 12 12.46 14.67 -8.07
N ASN A 13 11.68 14.60 -9.13
CA ASN A 13 10.44 15.36 -9.25
C ASN A 13 9.27 14.60 -8.65
N GLU A 14 8.29 15.34 -8.11
CA GLU A 14 7.07 14.73 -7.60
C GLU A 14 6.33 14.00 -8.73
N PRO A 15 6.06 12.70 -8.59
CA PRO A 15 5.33 11.96 -9.61
C PRO A 15 3.86 12.37 -9.64
N GLN A 16 3.26 12.34 -10.82
CA GLN A 16 1.82 12.52 -10.95
C GLN A 16 1.11 11.27 -10.43
N VAL A 17 -0.04 11.46 -9.80
CA VAL A 17 -0.85 10.33 -9.31
C VAL A 17 -1.23 9.42 -10.48
N TYR A 18 -1.51 9.98 -11.64
CA TYR A 18 -1.91 9.21 -12.81
C TYR A 18 -1.42 9.86 -14.10
N ASP A 19 -0.91 9.03 -15.01
CA ASP A 19 -0.51 9.42 -16.36
C ASP A 19 -1.44 8.74 -17.36
N LYS A 20 -2.26 9.53 -18.07
CA LYS A 20 -3.24 9.01 -19.05
C LYS A 20 -2.58 8.30 -20.23
N GLU A 21 -1.40 8.74 -20.65
CA GLU A 21 -0.73 8.17 -21.82
C GLU A 21 -0.19 6.76 -21.54
N THR A 22 0.44 6.60 -20.40
CA THR A 22 1.03 5.31 -20.00
C THR A 22 0.08 4.46 -19.16
N ARG A 23 -0.98 5.04 -18.64
CA ARG A 23 -1.92 4.43 -17.70
C ARG A 23 -1.24 3.91 -16.44
N ILE A 24 -0.24 4.63 -15.98
CA ILE A 24 0.45 4.33 -14.72
C ILE A 24 -0.14 5.16 -13.59
N VAL A 25 -0.56 4.45 -12.54
CA VAL A 25 -1.03 5.05 -11.29
C VAL A 25 0.10 4.96 -10.28
N CYS A 26 0.44 6.07 -9.63
CA CYS A 26 1.45 6.09 -8.58
C CYS A 26 0.78 6.06 -7.21
N ILE A 27 1.08 5.04 -6.43
CA ILE A 27 0.50 4.82 -5.10
C ILE A 27 1.54 5.12 -4.03
N ASP A 28 1.08 5.59 -2.87
CA ASP A 28 1.91 5.83 -1.69
C ASP A 28 3.13 6.73 -2.02
N ILE A 29 2.82 7.89 -2.59
CA ILE A 29 3.83 8.90 -2.91
C ILE A 29 4.34 9.51 -1.61
N ARG A 30 5.66 9.45 -1.40
CA ARG A 30 6.31 9.99 -0.20
C ARG A 30 7.48 10.88 -0.59
N LYS A 31 7.66 11.96 0.15
CA LYS A 31 8.89 12.74 0.03
C LYS A 31 10.01 11.95 0.70
N GLU A 32 11.04 11.62 -0.08
CA GLU A 32 12.15 10.79 0.39
C GLU A 32 13.45 11.23 -0.26
N ASN A 33 14.40 11.61 0.57
CA ASN A 33 15.71 12.05 0.10
C ASN A 33 16.62 10.84 -0.13
N GLN A 34 17.46 10.92 -1.16
CA GLN A 34 18.47 9.88 -1.43
C GLN A 34 19.87 10.42 -1.19
N THR A 35 20.72 9.58 -0.63
CA THR A 35 22.14 9.85 -0.49
C THR A 35 22.87 9.22 -1.67
N ILE A 36 23.54 10.06 -2.46
CA ILE A 36 24.33 9.62 -3.61
C ILE A 36 25.80 9.82 -3.29
N THR A 37 26.58 8.75 -3.39
CA THR A 37 28.01 8.77 -3.14
C THR A 37 28.75 8.56 -4.46
N GLU A 38 29.55 9.55 -4.88
CA GLU A 38 30.43 9.47 -6.04
C GLU A 38 31.88 9.66 -5.53
N GLY A 39 32.66 8.56 -5.51
CA GLY A 39 34.00 8.59 -4.96
C GLY A 39 34.02 8.90 -3.47
N GLU A 40 34.66 9.99 -3.09
CA GLU A 40 34.74 10.46 -1.69
C GLU A 40 33.65 11.49 -1.35
N GLU A 41 32.88 11.93 -2.36
CA GLU A 41 31.84 12.92 -2.15
C GLU A 41 30.48 12.26 -1.94
N THR A 42 29.75 12.76 -0.94
CA THR A 42 28.39 12.32 -0.63
C THR A 42 27.45 13.50 -0.77
N GLU A 43 26.42 13.34 -1.58
CA GLU A 43 25.38 14.34 -1.81
C GLU A 43 24.03 13.80 -1.42
N ILE A 44 23.22 14.63 -0.74
CA ILE A 44 21.83 14.31 -0.44
C ILE A 44 20.96 14.99 -1.47
N LYS A 45 20.18 14.21 -2.24
CA LYS A 45 19.21 14.73 -3.22
C LYS A 45 17.80 14.59 -2.69
N GLU A 46 17.05 15.68 -2.77
CA GLU A 46 15.64 15.68 -2.46
C GLU A 46 14.87 14.99 -3.58
N GLY A 47 13.85 14.23 -3.21
CA GLY A 47 13.06 13.52 -4.20
C GLY A 47 11.83 12.83 -3.57
N TYR A 48 11.25 11.92 -4.34
CA TYR A 48 10.02 11.24 -3.97
C TYR A 48 10.13 9.76 -4.27
N SER A 49 9.58 8.94 -3.38
CA SER A 49 9.41 7.52 -3.63
C SER A 49 7.92 7.23 -3.90
N TYR A 50 7.65 6.22 -4.68
CA TYR A 50 6.29 5.87 -5.09
C TYR A 50 6.23 4.44 -5.61
N ILE A 51 5.02 3.89 -5.68
CA ILE A 51 4.78 2.56 -6.21
C ILE A 51 3.98 2.69 -7.51
N PRO A 52 4.57 2.43 -8.70
CA PRO A 52 3.86 2.53 -9.97
C PRO A 52 3.08 1.24 -10.26
N VAL A 53 1.85 1.38 -10.74
CA VAL A 53 1.01 0.28 -11.19
C VAL A 53 0.36 0.66 -12.51
N GLU A 54 0.53 -0.17 -13.53
CA GLU A 54 -0.13 0.04 -14.81
C GLU A 54 -1.55 -0.54 -14.75
N ILE A 55 -2.53 0.26 -15.21
CA ILE A 55 -3.92 -0.18 -15.31
C ILE A 55 -4.32 -0.37 -16.77
N ASP A 56 -5.40 -1.11 -17.01
CA ASP A 56 -5.90 -1.34 -18.37
C ASP A 56 -6.77 -0.17 -18.86
N THR A 57 -7.41 -0.35 -20.01
CA THR A 57 -8.21 0.71 -20.65
C THR A 57 -9.62 0.87 -20.08
N GLN A 58 -10.04 0.00 -19.20
CA GLN A 58 -11.37 0.09 -18.58
C GLN A 58 -11.35 1.09 -17.43
N ILE A 59 -11.87 2.28 -17.67
CA ILE A 59 -11.87 3.38 -16.70
C ILE A 59 -13.18 3.38 -15.90
N ASP A 60 -13.17 2.65 -14.81
CA ASP A 60 -14.25 2.50 -13.86
C ASP A 60 -13.66 2.40 -12.46
N TYR A 61 -14.23 3.12 -11.49
CA TYR A 61 -13.70 3.16 -10.12
C TYR A 61 -13.50 1.77 -9.52
N GLY A 62 -14.52 0.92 -9.59
CA GLY A 62 -14.44 -0.41 -9.01
C GLY A 62 -13.40 -1.29 -9.68
N HIS A 63 -13.30 -1.21 -11.01
CA HIS A 63 -12.33 -1.98 -11.78
C HIS A 63 -10.89 -1.51 -11.50
N ILE A 64 -10.67 -0.21 -11.48
CA ILE A 64 -9.34 0.36 -11.18
C ILE A 64 -8.92 -0.02 -9.76
N LYS A 65 -9.81 0.16 -8.79
CA LYS A 65 -9.54 -0.21 -7.39
C LYS A 65 -9.13 -1.68 -7.28
N SER A 66 -9.89 -2.58 -7.94
CA SER A 66 -9.59 -4.02 -7.92
C SER A 66 -8.25 -4.34 -8.56
N GLN A 67 -7.91 -3.71 -9.68
CA GLN A 67 -6.62 -3.91 -10.34
C GLN A 67 -5.46 -3.48 -9.44
N LEU A 68 -5.59 -2.35 -8.76
CA LEU A 68 -4.55 -1.84 -7.86
C LEU A 68 -4.34 -2.78 -6.66
N ILE A 69 -5.44 -3.27 -6.08
CA ILE A 69 -5.37 -4.21 -4.95
C ILE A 69 -4.72 -5.53 -5.40
N GLU A 70 -5.14 -6.10 -6.52
CA GLU A 70 -4.63 -7.37 -7.02
C GLU A 70 -3.15 -7.29 -7.43
N ALA A 71 -2.68 -6.12 -7.86
CA ALA A 71 -1.27 -5.93 -8.17
C ALA A 71 -0.38 -6.14 -6.95
N GLY A 72 -0.85 -5.75 -5.76
CA GLY A 72 -0.13 -5.96 -4.50
C GLY A 72 -0.43 -7.30 -3.84
N PHE A 73 -1.69 -7.70 -3.84
CA PHE A 73 -2.14 -8.90 -3.13
C PHE A 73 -3.12 -9.70 -4.01
N ALA A 74 -2.80 -10.96 -4.28
CA ALA A 74 -3.72 -11.86 -4.98
C ALA A 74 -4.96 -12.12 -4.09
N GLN A 75 -6.11 -12.35 -4.71
CA GLN A 75 -7.38 -12.56 -3.99
C GLN A 75 -7.28 -13.71 -2.96
N LYS A 76 -6.58 -14.78 -3.28
CA LYS A 76 -6.36 -15.90 -2.35
C LYS A 76 -5.60 -15.48 -1.10
N ASP A 77 -4.65 -14.54 -1.24
CA ASP A 77 -3.85 -14.05 -0.13
C ASP A 77 -4.69 -13.13 0.76
N GLU A 78 -5.59 -12.34 0.17
CA GLU A 78 -6.55 -11.49 0.90
C GLU A 78 -7.41 -12.33 1.84
N PHE A 79 -7.96 -13.43 1.35
CA PHE A 79 -8.78 -14.32 2.17
C PHE A 79 -7.96 -14.94 3.30
N GLY A 80 -6.75 -15.40 3.01
CA GLY A 80 -5.84 -15.95 4.02
C GLY A 80 -5.50 -14.95 5.11
N LEU A 81 -5.20 -13.71 4.73
CA LEU A 81 -4.92 -12.64 5.68
C LEU A 81 -6.12 -12.36 6.59
N LEU A 82 -7.32 -12.34 6.03
CA LEU A 82 -8.55 -12.12 6.80
C LEU A 82 -8.76 -13.25 7.81
N MET A 83 -8.65 -14.51 7.39
CA MET A 83 -8.88 -15.67 8.26
C MET A 83 -7.84 -15.73 9.39
N ASN A 84 -6.58 -15.45 9.08
CA ASN A 84 -5.53 -15.42 10.10
C ASN A 84 -5.77 -14.27 11.11
N ALA A 85 -6.24 -13.12 10.64
CA ALA A 85 -6.57 -12.01 11.52
C ALA A 85 -7.75 -12.34 12.45
N VAL A 86 -8.78 -13.04 11.95
CA VAL A 86 -9.91 -13.49 12.76
C VAL A 86 -9.43 -14.41 13.87
N ASP A 87 -8.55 -15.37 13.57
CA ASP A 87 -7.98 -16.26 14.58
C ASP A 87 -7.20 -15.49 15.64
N SER A 88 -6.40 -14.49 15.23
CA SER A 88 -5.66 -13.64 16.15
C SER A 88 -6.58 -12.82 17.07
N ILE A 89 -7.67 -12.30 16.55
CA ILE A 89 -8.67 -11.55 17.33
C ILE A 89 -9.31 -12.46 18.36
N ILE A 90 -9.72 -13.66 17.98
CA ILE A 90 -10.34 -14.62 18.88
C ILE A 90 -9.36 -15.02 20.00
N LYS A 91 -8.12 -15.29 19.64
CA LYS A 91 -7.06 -15.64 20.61
C LYS A 91 -6.81 -14.51 21.60
N SER A 92 -6.72 -13.27 21.12
CA SER A 92 -6.52 -12.09 21.96
C SER A 92 -7.70 -11.85 22.90
N ALA A 93 -8.93 -12.05 22.41
CA ALA A 93 -10.14 -11.90 23.22
C ALA A 93 -10.20 -12.92 24.36
N LYS A 94 -9.74 -14.16 24.13
CA LYS A 94 -9.70 -15.21 25.15
C LYS A 94 -8.64 -14.96 26.21
N SER A 95 -7.56 -14.26 25.87
CA SER A 95 -6.42 -14.03 26.75
C SER A 95 -6.50 -12.74 27.55
N ALA A 96 -7.47 -11.87 27.26
CA ALA A 96 -7.50 -10.51 27.80
C ALA A 96 -8.73 -10.28 28.70
N ASP A 97 -8.49 -9.70 29.90
CA ASP A 97 -9.55 -9.34 30.85
C ASP A 97 -10.07 -7.91 30.60
N THR A 98 -9.28 -7.07 29.96
CA THR A 98 -9.60 -5.66 29.74
C THR A 98 -9.39 -5.28 28.28
N TRP A 99 -10.01 -4.17 27.86
CA TRP A 99 -9.82 -3.63 26.51
C TRP A 99 -8.37 -3.27 26.24
N LYS A 100 -7.68 -2.74 27.25
CA LYS A 100 -6.25 -2.41 27.13
C LYS A 100 -5.41 -3.65 26.89
N ALA A 101 -5.63 -4.72 27.67
CA ALA A 101 -4.91 -5.98 27.52
C ALA A 101 -5.20 -6.62 26.16
N PHE A 102 -6.44 -6.54 25.67
CA PHE A 102 -6.82 -7.03 24.34
C PHE A 102 -6.05 -6.30 23.24
N LYS A 103 -5.97 -4.97 23.31
CA LYS A 103 -5.23 -4.19 22.30
C LYS A 103 -3.73 -4.52 22.31
N GLU A 104 -3.15 -4.71 23.49
CA GLU A 104 -1.72 -5.07 23.61
C GLU A 104 -1.45 -6.46 23.05
N CYS A 105 -2.32 -7.43 23.33
CA CYS A 105 -2.20 -8.78 22.76
C CYS A 105 -2.33 -8.76 21.23
N LEU A 106 -3.31 -8.03 20.73
CA LEU A 106 -3.56 -7.94 19.28
C LEU A 106 -2.40 -7.27 18.57
N ALA A 107 -1.81 -6.23 19.15
CA ALA A 107 -0.66 -5.54 18.58
C ALA A 107 0.57 -6.43 18.45
N GLY A 108 0.70 -7.46 19.30
CA GLY A 108 1.78 -8.43 19.25
C GLY A 108 1.55 -9.57 18.26
N GLU A 109 0.37 -9.67 17.65
CA GLU A 109 0.05 -10.75 16.71
C GLU A 109 0.42 -10.34 15.27
N ASN A 110 1.35 -11.08 14.68
CA ASN A 110 1.84 -10.81 13.32
C ASN A 110 0.74 -10.90 12.26
N ASP A 111 -0.20 -11.84 12.42
CA ASP A 111 -1.32 -12.01 11.47
C ASP A 111 -2.26 -10.82 11.49
N ALA A 112 -2.52 -10.24 12.67
CA ALA A 112 -3.35 -9.05 12.79
C ALA A 112 -2.65 -7.85 12.15
N GLN A 113 -1.34 -7.70 12.33
CA GLN A 113 -0.56 -6.64 11.71
C GLN A 113 -0.54 -6.77 10.20
N ALA A 114 -0.37 -7.98 9.67
CA ALA A 114 -0.41 -8.23 8.23
C ALA A 114 -1.76 -7.84 7.63
N PHE A 115 -2.85 -8.12 8.33
CA PHE A 115 -4.18 -7.73 7.87
C PHE A 115 -4.39 -6.21 7.92
N ILE A 116 -3.89 -5.53 8.96
CA ILE A 116 -3.94 -4.08 9.08
C ILE A 116 -3.18 -3.43 7.91
N GLU A 117 -1.99 -3.92 7.60
CA GLU A 117 -1.20 -3.43 6.46
C GLU A 117 -1.94 -3.63 5.14
N PHE A 118 -2.59 -4.75 4.96
CA PHE A 118 -3.43 -5.01 3.80
C PHE A 118 -4.59 -4.00 3.71
N CYS A 119 -5.27 -3.73 4.82
CA CYS A 119 -6.36 -2.75 4.86
C CYS A 119 -5.88 -1.33 4.55
N GLU A 120 -4.71 -0.94 5.03
CA GLU A 120 -4.09 0.34 4.71
C GLU A 120 -3.76 0.44 3.22
N PHE A 121 -3.19 -0.60 2.65
CA PHE A 121 -2.92 -0.66 1.21
C PHE A 121 -4.21 -0.57 0.40
N ARG A 122 -5.24 -1.29 0.79
CA ARG A 122 -6.55 -1.25 0.14
C ARG A 122 -7.15 0.16 0.16
N SER A 123 -7.01 0.88 1.28
CA SER A 123 -7.46 2.27 1.39
C SER A 123 -6.70 3.19 0.44
N MET A 124 -5.39 3.01 0.32
CA MET A 124 -4.58 3.77 -0.65
C MET A 124 -5.01 3.50 -2.09
N CYS A 125 -5.33 2.26 -2.41
CA CYS A 125 -5.84 1.89 -3.73
C CYS A 125 -7.18 2.55 -4.03
N ALA A 126 -8.07 2.61 -3.04
CA ALA A 126 -9.37 3.28 -3.19
C ALA A 126 -9.21 4.78 -3.46
N GLU A 127 -8.34 5.45 -2.71
CA GLU A 127 -8.05 6.88 -2.93
C GLU A 127 -7.40 7.12 -4.29
N ALA A 128 -6.44 6.29 -4.69
CA ALA A 128 -5.81 6.38 -6.00
C ALA A 128 -6.81 6.20 -7.13
N ALA A 129 -7.74 5.25 -7.00
CA ALA A 129 -8.78 5.03 -8.00
C ALA A 129 -9.72 6.25 -8.13
N LYS A 130 -10.07 6.89 -7.01
CA LYS A 130 -10.85 8.13 -7.03
C LYS A 130 -10.09 9.25 -7.75
N ASP A 131 -8.81 9.37 -7.50
CA ASP A 131 -7.96 10.38 -8.12
C ASP A 131 -7.86 10.16 -9.64
N VAL A 132 -7.71 8.90 -10.08
CA VAL A 132 -7.71 8.55 -11.51
C VAL A 132 -9.00 9.00 -12.17
N MET A 133 -10.15 8.76 -11.54
CA MET A 133 -11.44 9.13 -12.10
C MET A 133 -11.59 10.63 -12.34
N LYS A 134 -10.89 11.47 -11.57
CA LYS A 134 -10.89 12.93 -11.75
C LYS A 134 -10.30 13.36 -13.08
N PHE A 135 -9.41 12.57 -13.67
CA PHE A 135 -8.81 12.85 -14.98
C PHE A 135 -9.75 12.59 -16.15
N TYR A 136 -10.89 11.94 -15.92
CA TYR A 136 -11.86 11.57 -16.95
C TYR A 136 -13.21 12.25 -16.79
N LYS A 137 -13.29 13.28 -15.97
CA LYS A 137 -14.50 14.10 -15.81
C LYS A 137 -14.52 15.26 -16.77
#